data_ff4857e89f9e00d37aeb1c1f19549f67
#
_entry.id   ff4857e89f9e00d37aeb1c1f19549f67
#
_cell.length_a   1.000
_cell.length_b   1.000
_cell.length_c   1.000
_cell.angle_alpha   90.00
_cell.angle_beta   90.00
_cell.angle_gamma   90.00
#
_symmetry.space_group_name_H-M   'P 1'
#
loop_
_entity.id
_entity.type
_entity.pdbx_description
1 polymer ?
#
loop_
_entity_poly.entity_id
_entity_poly.type
_entity_poly.pdbx_seq_one_letter_code
_entity_poly.pdbx_strand_id
1 'polypeptide(L)'
;NILILYFFISLMEDSGYMARAAFIMDKIMHKMGLHGKSFIPLIMGFGCNVPAIMASRTIENRKSRLVTMLINPLMSCSARLPIYLLLVGAFFPNNASLVLLIIYAIGILLAVVMARLFCRFLVKGDDTPFVMELPPYRIPTSKSIFRHTWEKGAQYLRKMGGIIMVASIVIWALGYYPDHDAYQ
;
A
#
# COMPACT_ATOMS: atom_id res chain seq x y z
N ASN A 1 14.44 5.01 -6.64
CA ASN A 1 13.66 3.87 -6.14
C ASN A 1 12.14 4.03 -6.42
N ILE A 2 11.51 5.17 -6.10
CA ILE A 2 10.07 5.39 -6.29
C ILE A 2 9.66 5.32 -7.77
N LEU A 3 10.42 5.92 -8.68
CA LEU A 3 10.14 5.87 -10.13
C LEU A 3 10.23 4.44 -10.68
N ILE A 4 11.18 3.65 -10.19
CA ILE A 4 11.32 2.24 -10.58
C ILE A 4 10.09 1.44 -10.12
N LEU A 5 9.63 1.67 -8.90
CA LEU A 5 8.40 1.06 -8.37
C LEU A 5 7.19 1.41 -9.26
N TYR A 6 6.99 2.69 -9.59
CA TYR A 6 5.90 3.12 -10.47
C TYR A 6 6.01 2.54 -11.88
N PHE A 7 7.22 2.37 -12.39
CA PHE A 7 7.47 1.75 -13.68
C PHE A 7 6.99 0.29 -13.70
N PHE A 8 7.36 -0.51 -12.70
CA PHE A 8 6.90 -1.89 -12.59
C PHE A 8 5.38 -1.99 -12.37
N ILE A 9 4.81 -1.12 -11.56
CA ILE A 9 3.36 -1.07 -11.34
C ILE A 9 2.63 -0.73 -12.65
N SER A 10 3.08 0.27 -13.40
CA SER A 10 2.50 0.62 -14.70
C SER A 10 2.60 -0.52 -15.71
N LEU A 11 3.73 -1.22 -15.73
CA LEU A 11 3.93 -2.36 -16.62
C LEU A 11 2.94 -3.50 -16.31
N MET A 12 2.75 -3.81 -15.03
CA MET A 12 1.80 -4.83 -14.57
C MET A 12 0.34 -4.43 -14.83
N GLU A 13 0.02 -3.13 -14.72
CA GLU A 13 -1.32 -2.60 -14.96
C GLU A 13 -1.66 -2.58 -16.45
N ASP A 14 -0.76 -2.06 -17.30
CA ASP A 14 -0.96 -1.96 -18.76
C ASP A 14 -0.97 -3.33 -19.45
N SER A 15 -0.30 -4.35 -18.89
CA SER A 15 -0.35 -5.73 -19.42
C SER A 15 -1.69 -6.44 -19.17
N GLY A 16 -2.56 -5.91 -18.30
CA GLY A 16 -3.81 -6.55 -17.90
C GLY A 16 -3.63 -7.69 -16.88
N TYR A 17 -2.40 -7.92 -16.40
CA TYR A 17 -2.10 -8.97 -15.41
C TYR A 17 -2.83 -8.73 -14.08
N MET A 18 -2.89 -7.47 -13.62
CA MET A 18 -3.54 -7.07 -12.36
C MET A 18 -5.03 -7.45 -12.33
N ALA A 19 -5.75 -7.26 -13.43
CA ALA A 19 -7.17 -7.60 -13.51
C ALA A 19 -7.43 -9.10 -13.35
N ARG A 20 -6.56 -9.93 -13.94
CA ARG A 20 -6.67 -11.40 -13.82
C ARG A 20 -6.27 -11.90 -12.44
N ALA A 21 -5.22 -11.33 -11.85
CA ALA A 21 -4.84 -11.62 -10.47
C ALA A 21 -5.99 -11.28 -9.51
N ALA A 22 -6.66 -10.14 -9.70
CA ALA A 22 -7.84 -9.76 -8.91
C ALA A 22 -8.99 -10.77 -9.06
N PHE A 23 -9.22 -11.28 -10.27
CA PHE A 23 -10.26 -12.28 -10.52
C PHE A 23 -9.97 -13.62 -9.82
N ILE A 24 -8.72 -14.11 -9.88
CA ILE A 24 -8.33 -15.36 -9.20
C ILE A 24 -8.46 -15.21 -7.69
N MET A 25 -8.09 -14.06 -7.16
CA MET A 25 -8.11 -13.79 -5.71
C MET A 25 -9.47 -13.36 -5.17
N ASP A 26 -10.45 -13.14 -6.05
CA ASP A 26 -11.81 -12.70 -5.67
C ASP A 26 -12.46 -13.65 -4.65
N LYS A 27 -12.33 -14.95 -4.84
CA LYS A 27 -12.85 -15.97 -3.92
C LYS A 27 -12.29 -15.83 -2.48
N ILE A 28 -11.00 -15.45 -2.36
CA ILE A 28 -10.36 -15.26 -1.06
C ILE A 28 -10.80 -13.93 -0.47
N MET A 29 -10.86 -12.87 -1.28
CA MET A 29 -11.31 -11.54 -0.86
C MET A 29 -12.76 -11.56 -0.38
N HIS A 30 -13.65 -12.30 -1.06
CA HIS A 30 -15.05 -12.49 -0.61
C HIS A 30 -15.16 -13.15 0.76
N LYS A 31 -14.29 -14.11 1.10
CA LYS A 31 -14.26 -14.68 2.46
C LYS A 31 -13.87 -13.66 3.53
N MET A 32 -13.17 -12.60 3.16
CA MET A 32 -12.82 -11.49 4.05
C MET A 32 -13.89 -10.38 4.06
N GLY A 33 -14.92 -10.48 3.21
CA GLY A 33 -15.94 -9.45 3.03
C GLY A 33 -15.51 -8.29 2.14
N LEU A 34 -14.43 -8.47 1.35
CA LEU A 34 -13.89 -7.49 0.43
C LEU A 34 -14.18 -7.89 -1.02
N HIS A 35 -14.21 -6.91 -1.89
CA HIS A 35 -14.33 -7.10 -3.33
C HIS A 35 -12.98 -7.51 -3.95
N GLY A 36 -12.96 -8.34 -5.00
CA GLY A 36 -11.73 -8.81 -5.64
C GLY A 36 -10.79 -7.70 -6.11
N LYS A 37 -11.32 -6.55 -6.54
CA LYS A 37 -10.53 -5.37 -6.90
C LYS A 37 -9.71 -4.81 -5.71
N SER A 38 -10.07 -5.12 -4.46
CA SER A 38 -9.30 -4.71 -3.27
C SER A 38 -7.95 -5.39 -3.14
N PHE A 39 -7.77 -6.52 -3.82
CA PHE A 39 -6.51 -7.26 -3.85
C PHE A 39 -5.35 -6.43 -4.44
N ILE A 40 -5.62 -5.66 -5.49
CA ILE A 40 -4.61 -4.83 -6.17
C ILE A 40 -3.98 -3.80 -5.21
N PRO A 41 -4.77 -2.92 -4.55
CA PRO A 41 -4.23 -1.99 -3.56
C PRO A 41 -3.53 -2.67 -2.39
N LEU A 42 -4.00 -3.83 -1.94
CA LEU A 42 -3.37 -4.54 -0.83
C LEU A 42 -1.98 -5.06 -1.19
N ILE A 43 -1.80 -5.65 -2.37
CA ILE A 43 -0.45 -6.05 -2.85
C ILE A 43 0.45 -4.84 -3.03
N MET A 44 -0.05 -3.77 -3.64
CA MET A 44 0.71 -2.53 -3.81
C MET A 44 1.15 -1.95 -2.45
N GLY A 45 0.37 -2.18 -1.38
CA GLY A 45 0.67 -1.77 -0.01
C GLY A 45 1.96 -2.36 0.55
N PHE A 46 2.35 -3.56 0.14
CA PHE A 46 3.67 -4.13 0.51
C PHE A 46 4.84 -3.34 -0.10
N GLY A 47 4.64 -2.78 -1.28
CA GLY A 47 5.63 -1.90 -1.90
C GLY A 47 5.60 -0.49 -1.30
N CYS A 48 4.46 0.19 -1.43
CA CYS A 48 4.27 1.54 -0.93
C CYS A 48 2.78 1.82 -0.68
N ASN A 49 2.44 2.22 0.54
CA ASN A 49 1.05 2.50 0.95
C ASN A 49 0.43 3.69 0.21
N VAL A 50 1.23 4.67 -0.23
CA VAL A 50 0.71 5.87 -0.90
C VAL A 50 0.06 5.55 -2.24
N PRO A 51 0.75 4.92 -3.22
CA PRO A 51 0.11 4.51 -4.47
C PRO A 51 -1.00 3.49 -4.25
N ALA A 52 -0.89 2.64 -3.23
CA ALA A 52 -1.92 1.67 -2.87
C ALA A 52 -3.24 2.35 -2.46
N ILE A 53 -3.18 3.38 -1.61
CA ILE A 53 -4.35 4.19 -1.23
C ILE A 53 -4.89 4.97 -2.44
N MET A 54 -4.03 5.47 -3.31
CA MET A 54 -4.47 6.13 -4.55
C MET A 54 -5.18 5.15 -5.50
N ALA A 55 -4.67 3.93 -5.64
CA ALA A 55 -5.27 2.88 -6.46
C ALA A 55 -6.61 2.38 -5.89
N SER A 56 -6.80 2.43 -4.57
CA SER A 56 -8.08 2.02 -3.97
C SER A 56 -9.27 2.88 -4.42
N ARG A 57 -9.04 4.07 -4.98
CA ARG A 57 -10.09 4.93 -5.55
C ARG A 57 -10.77 4.31 -6.77
N THR A 58 -10.13 3.36 -7.45
CA THR A 58 -10.71 2.64 -8.58
C THR A 58 -11.75 1.60 -8.17
N ILE A 59 -11.89 1.34 -6.88
CA ILE A 59 -12.91 0.43 -6.33
C ILE A 59 -14.25 1.16 -6.33
N GLU A 60 -15.22 0.62 -7.07
CA GLU A 60 -16.55 1.21 -7.24
C GLU A 60 -17.36 1.14 -5.95
N ASN A 61 -17.31 0.01 -5.26
CA ASN A 61 -18.03 -0.19 -4.01
C ASN A 61 -17.40 0.65 -2.88
N ARG A 62 -18.16 1.62 -2.39
CA ARG A 62 -17.75 2.56 -1.33
C ARG A 62 -17.28 1.86 -0.05
N LYS A 63 -17.93 0.74 0.31
CA LYS A 63 -17.57 -0.08 1.46
C LYS A 63 -16.17 -0.66 1.31
N SER A 64 -15.99 -1.49 0.28
CA SER A 64 -14.71 -2.16 0.00
C SER A 64 -13.59 -1.15 -0.15
N ARG A 65 -13.87 0.00 -0.75
CA ARG A 65 -12.91 1.11 -0.88
C ARG A 65 -12.47 1.65 0.47
N LEU A 66 -13.40 1.98 1.37
CA LEU A 66 -13.08 2.52 2.69
C LEU A 66 -12.32 1.51 3.54
N VAL A 67 -12.78 0.26 3.57
CA VAL A 67 -12.13 -0.81 4.32
C VAL A 67 -10.72 -1.06 3.78
N THR A 68 -10.54 -1.10 2.46
CA THR A 68 -9.21 -1.26 1.84
C THR A 68 -8.27 -0.11 2.19
N MET A 69 -8.75 1.13 2.22
CA MET A 69 -7.95 2.29 2.63
C MET A 69 -7.54 2.22 4.10
N LEU A 70 -8.43 1.74 4.99
CA LEU A 70 -8.15 1.63 6.43
C LEU A 70 -7.19 0.48 6.77
N ILE A 71 -7.21 -0.60 5.99
CA ILE A 71 -6.36 -1.77 6.22
C ILE A 71 -4.97 -1.58 5.64
N ASN A 72 -4.85 -0.82 4.56
CA ASN A 72 -3.59 -0.64 3.85
C ASN A 72 -2.41 -0.19 4.75
N PRO A 73 -2.57 0.74 5.71
CA PRO A 73 -1.50 1.13 6.63
C PRO A 73 -1.04 0.02 7.58
N LEU A 74 -1.83 -1.04 7.76
CA LEU A 74 -1.44 -2.21 8.57
C LEU A 74 -0.47 -3.12 7.82
N MET A 75 -0.44 -3.05 6.49
CA MET A 75 0.55 -3.74 5.68
C MET A 75 1.93 -3.11 5.84
N SER A 76 2.92 -3.95 6.12
CA SER A 76 4.32 -3.49 6.25
C SER A 76 4.88 -3.18 4.87
N CYS A 77 5.05 -1.90 4.56
CA CYS A 77 5.63 -1.45 3.29
C CYS A 77 7.16 -1.46 3.33
N SER A 78 7.79 -1.46 2.16
CA SER A 78 9.24 -1.46 2.01
C SER A 78 9.96 -0.28 2.69
N ALA A 79 9.27 0.85 2.90
CA ALA A 79 9.82 2.00 3.61
C ALA A 79 10.02 1.76 5.12
N ARG A 80 9.28 0.82 5.72
CA ARG A 80 9.44 0.43 7.13
C ARG A 80 10.53 -0.61 7.35
N LEU A 81 10.93 -1.32 6.31
CA LEU A 81 11.91 -2.40 6.39
C LEU A 81 13.27 -1.96 6.98
N PRO A 82 13.87 -0.81 6.61
CA PRO A 82 15.11 -0.35 7.24
C PRO A 82 15.00 -0.11 8.74
N ILE A 83 13.86 0.43 9.19
CA ILE A 83 13.59 0.67 10.62
C ILE A 83 13.48 -0.66 11.37
N TYR A 84 12.77 -1.64 10.79
CA TYR A 84 12.67 -2.97 11.39
C TYR A 84 14.02 -3.67 11.45
N LEU A 85 14.84 -3.58 10.40
CA LEU A 85 16.19 -4.16 10.38
C LEU A 85 17.08 -3.54 11.46
N LEU A 86 17.02 -2.24 11.65
CA LEU A 86 17.79 -1.52 12.65
C LEU A 86 17.37 -1.94 14.06
N LEU A 87 16.07 -1.93 14.36
CA LEU A 87 15.54 -2.31 15.67
C LEU A 87 15.79 -3.78 15.98
N VAL A 88 15.45 -4.67 15.05
CA VAL A 88 15.61 -6.12 15.24
C VAL A 88 17.08 -6.49 15.34
N GLY A 89 17.95 -5.87 14.53
CA GLY A 89 19.40 -6.07 14.61
C GLY A 89 20.02 -5.63 15.93
N ALA A 90 19.49 -4.54 16.54
CA ALA A 90 19.96 -4.04 17.83
C ALA A 90 19.51 -4.94 19.00
N PHE A 91 18.25 -5.43 18.99
CA PHE A 91 17.69 -6.19 20.10
C PHE A 91 17.83 -7.70 19.98
N PHE A 92 17.85 -8.26 18.77
CA PHE A 92 17.85 -9.71 18.49
C PHE A 92 18.88 -10.12 17.43
N PRO A 93 20.21 -9.95 17.66
CA PRO A 93 21.22 -10.22 16.65
C PRO A 93 21.24 -11.68 16.18
N ASN A 94 20.91 -12.64 17.06
CA ASN A 94 20.99 -14.06 16.73
C ASN A 94 19.80 -14.59 15.92
N ASN A 95 18.61 -13.96 16.03
CA ASN A 95 17.38 -14.44 15.41
C ASN A 95 16.64 -13.34 14.62
N ALA A 96 17.38 -12.37 14.08
CA ALA A 96 16.81 -11.20 13.39
C ALA A 96 15.85 -11.57 12.25
N SER A 97 16.19 -12.58 11.46
CA SER A 97 15.38 -13.05 10.33
C SER A 97 14.02 -13.61 10.78
N LEU A 98 14.01 -14.41 11.84
CA LEU A 98 12.79 -15.02 12.38
C LEU A 98 11.87 -13.96 12.98
N VAL A 99 12.40 -13.02 13.75
CA VAL A 99 11.63 -11.92 14.35
C VAL A 99 11.00 -11.04 13.26
N LEU A 100 11.75 -10.75 12.20
CA LEU A 100 11.25 -9.97 11.07
C LEU A 100 10.09 -10.70 10.36
N LEU A 101 10.21 -11.99 10.14
CA LEU A 101 9.14 -12.81 9.55
C LEU A 101 7.89 -12.80 10.43
N ILE A 102 8.05 -12.90 11.75
CA ILE A 102 6.92 -12.84 12.70
C ILE A 102 6.22 -11.47 12.63
N ILE A 103 6.97 -10.38 12.58
CA ILE A 103 6.39 -9.01 12.46
C ILE A 103 5.54 -8.89 11.20
N TYR A 104 6.03 -9.38 10.06
CA TYR A 104 5.27 -9.37 8.81
C TYR A 104 4.03 -10.26 8.89
N ALA A 105 4.14 -11.46 9.46
CA ALA A 105 3.03 -12.38 9.64
C ALA A 105 1.92 -11.77 10.54
N ILE A 106 2.31 -11.14 11.65
CA ILE A 106 1.39 -10.43 12.54
C ILE A 106 0.70 -9.28 11.80
N GLY A 107 1.42 -8.50 10.99
CA GLY A 107 0.85 -7.42 10.19
C GLY A 107 -0.23 -7.91 9.23
N ILE A 108 0.02 -9.01 8.51
CA ILE A 108 -0.94 -9.63 7.61
C ILE A 108 -2.16 -10.17 8.37
N LEU A 109 -1.93 -10.88 9.47
CA LEU A 109 -2.99 -11.44 10.30
C LEU A 109 -3.89 -10.32 10.86
N LEU A 110 -3.29 -9.25 11.37
CA LEU A 110 -4.00 -8.08 11.87
C LEU A 110 -4.83 -7.42 10.76
N ALA A 111 -4.27 -7.28 9.56
CA ALA A 111 -4.98 -6.73 8.42
C ALA A 111 -6.23 -7.58 8.05
N VAL A 112 -6.11 -8.90 8.05
CA VAL A 112 -7.23 -9.83 7.78
C VAL A 112 -8.30 -9.74 8.86
N VAL A 113 -7.90 -9.71 10.13
CA VAL A 113 -8.83 -9.59 11.27
C VAL A 113 -9.57 -8.25 11.20
N MET A 114 -8.86 -7.15 10.99
CA MET A 114 -9.45 -5.81 10.87
C MET A 114 -10.34 -5.68 9.64
N ALA A 115 -9.99 -6.32 8.52
CA ALA A 115 -10.85 -6.39 7.34
C ALA A 115 -12.23 -6.97 7.69
N ARG A 116 -12.23 -8.14 8.32
CA ARG A 116 -13.47 -8.81 8.74
C ARG A 116 -14.26 -7.99 9.75
N LEU A 117 -13.56 -7.40 10.72
CA LEU A 117 -14.18 -6.57 11.75
C LEU A 117 -14.88 -5.35 11.12
N PHE A 118 -14.20 -4.62 10.26
CA PHE A 118 -14.76 -3.45 9.60
C PHE A 118 -15.90 -3.79 8.65
N CYS A 119 -15.78 -4.88 7.88
CA CYS A 119 -16.87 -5.34 7.03
C CYS A 119 -18.12 -5.75 7.84
N ARG A 120 -17.94 -6.33 9.03
CA ARG A 120 -19.05 -6.78 9.87
C ARG A 120 -19.72 -5.66 10.66
N PHE A 121 -18.93 -4.71 11.21
CA PHE A 121 -19.41 -3.71 12.16
C PHE A 121 -19.62 -2.33 11.56
N LEU A 122 -18.73 -1.86 10.69
CA LEU A 122 -18.79 -0.48 10.18
C LEU A 122 -19.64 -0.31 8.95
N VAL A 123 -19.80 -1.34 8.13
CA VAL A 123 -20.35 -1.15 6.80
C VAL A 123 -21.39 -2.21 6.47
N LYS A 124 -22.62 -2.02 6.97
CA LYS A 124 -23.81 -2.75 6.52
C LYS A 124 -24.24 -2.22 5.14
N GLY A 125 -24.34 -3.05 4.13
CA GLY A 125 -24.87 -2.71 2.81
C GLY A 125 -24.70 -3.87 1.84
N ASP A 126 -25.42 -3.84 0.74
CA ASP A 126 -25.52 -4.94 -0.22
C ASP A 126 -24.21 -5.20 -0.95
N ASP A 127 -23.85 -6.47 -1.02
CA ASP A 127 -22.75 -6.94 -1.86
C ASP A 127 -23.23 -6.88 -3.32
N THR A 128 -22.75 -5.91 -4.06
CA THR A 128 -22.98 -5.89 -5.51
C THR A 128 -22.19 -7.04 -6.15
N PRO A 129 -22.83 -7.88 -6.98
CA PRO A 129 -22.16 -8.97 -7.64
C PRO A 129 -21.02 -8.45 -8.51
N PHE A 130 -19.88 -9.15 -8.44
CA PHE A 130 -18.69 -8.79 -9.20
C PHE A 130 -18.87 -9.17 -10.67
N VAL A 131 -19.17 -8.21 -11.51
CA VAL A 131 -19.12 -8.35 -12.96
C VAL A 131 -17.90 -7.60 -13.46
N MET A 132 -16.82 -8.30 -13.74
CA MET A 132 -15.61 -7.71 -14.31
C MET A 132 -15.40 -8.27 -15.71
N GLU A 133 -15.51 -7.43 -16.72
CA GLU A 133 -15.03 -7.76 -18.04
C GLU A 133 -13.51 -7.85 -17.99
N LEU A 134 -12.98 -9.03 -18.33
CA LEU A 134 -11.53 -9.25 -18.37
C LEU A 134 -10.96 -8.52 -19.58
N PRO A 135 -10.12 -7.49 -19.38
CA PRO A 135 -9.49 -6.82 -20.51
C PRO A 135 -8.61 -7.80 -21.30
N PRO A 136 -8.60 -7.69 -22.65
CA PRO A 136 -7.72 -8.51 -23.47
C PRO A 136 -6.26 -8.22 -23.15
N TYR A 137 -5.39 -9.23 -23.26
CA TYR A 137 -3.95 -9.03 -23.15
C TYR A 137 -3.49 -8.04 -24.23
N ARG A 138 -2.89 -6.96 -23.78
CA ARG A 138 -2.24 -6.00 -24.67
C ARG A 138 -0.75 -5.97 -24.36
N ILE A 139 0.07 -5.99 -25.40
CA ILE A 139 1.50 -5.72 -25.23
C ILE A 139 1.61 -4.22 -24.92
N PRO A 140 2.10 -3.85 -23.74
CA PRO A 140 2.20 -2.44 -23.34
C PRO A 140 3.20 -1.72 -24.24
N THR A 141 2.78 -0.59 -24.79
CA THR A 141 3.67 0.26 -25.59
C THR A 141 4.61 1.00 -24.67
N SER A 142 5.92 1.00 -24.97
CA SER A 142 6.95 1.68 -24.16
C SER A 142 6.62 3.15 -23.90
N LYS A 143 6.04 3.84 -24.87
CA LYS A 143 5.58 5.23 -24.76
C LYS A 143 4.46 5.40 -23.71
N SER A 144 3.51 4.47 -23.65
CA SER A 144 2.41 4.46 -22.67
C SER A 144 2.96 4.26 -21.25
N ILE A 145 3.83 3.26 -21.05
CA ILE A 145 4.42 2.96 -19.75
C ILE A 145 5.19 4.18 -19.21
N PHE A 146 6.03 4.80 -20.06
CA PHE A 146 6.83 5.95 -19.64
C PHE A 146 5.96 7.15 -19.26
N ARG A 147 4.91 7.42 -20.04
CA ARG A 147 3.96 8.47 -19.77
C ARG A 147 3.20 8.25 -18.46
N HIS A 148 2.65 7.05 -18.25
CA HIS A 148 1.93 6.69 -17.02
C HIS A 148 2.83 6.71 -15.79
N THR A 149 4.08 6.23 -15.93
CA THR A 149 5.07 6.30 -14.84
C THR A 149 5.38 7.75 -14.46
N TRP A 150 5.58 8.61 -15.46
CA TRP A 150 5.83 10.02 -15.22
C TRP A 150 4.65 10.76 -14.60
N GLU A 151 3.44 10.54 -15.11
CA GLU A 151 2.22 11.15 -14.59
C GLU A 151 1.96 10.73 -13.14
N LYS A 152 2.08 9.44 -12.83
CA LYS A 152 1.91 8.91 -11.45
C LYS A 152 3.02 9.42 -10.52
N GLY A 153 4.26 9.43 -10.97
CA GLY A 153 5.41 9.98 -10.23
C GLY A 153 5.26 11.47 -9.94
N ALA A 154 4.86 12.25 -10.94
CA ALA A 154 4.62 13.69 -10.78
C ALA A 154 3.44 13.98 -9.83
N GLN A 155 2.36 13.21 -9.90
CA GLN A 155 1.23 13.33 -8.97
C GLN A 155 1.66 13.01 -7.53
N TYR A 156 2.49 11.98 -7.34
CA TYR A 156 3.05 11.64 -6.04
C TYR A 156 3.89 12.80 -5.48
N LEU A 157 4.83 13.32 -6.27
CA LEU A 157 5.69 14.43 -5.84
C LEU A 157 4.89 15.69 -5.50
N ARG A 158 3.88 16.03 -6.29
CA ARG A 158 3.02 17.20 -6.02
C ARG A 158 2.20 17.07 -4.75
N LYS A 159 1.66 15.86 -4.46
CA LYS A 159 0.81 15.62 -3.29
C LYS A 159 1.61 15.42 -2.02
N MET A 160 2.72 14.66 -2.11
CA MET A 160 3.50 14.25 -0.95
C MET A 160 4.68 15.16 -0.67
N GLY A 161 5.26 15.78 -1.71
CA GLY A 161 6.44 16.64 -1.58
C GLY A 161 6.20 17.81 -0.62
N GLY A 162 5.05 18.47 -0.73
CA GLY A 162 4.70 19.56 0.17
C GLY A 162 4.55 19.11 1.62
N ILE A 163 3.85 18.01 1.85
CA ILE A 163 3.60 17.47 3.21
C ILE A 163 4.92 17.01 3.84
N ILE A 164 5.76 16.30 3.08
CA ILE A 164 7.06 15.82 3.57
C ILE A 164 7.98 16.99 3.88
N MET A 165 8.00 18.02 3.04
CA MET A 165 8.82 19.21 3.25
C MET A 165 8.42 19.96 4.53
N VAL A 166 7.11 20.19 4.73
CA VAL A 166 6.61 20.84 5.95
C VAL A 166 6.91 20.00 7.18
N ALA A 167 6.66 18.68 7.14
CA ALA A 167 6.96 17.78 8.24
C ALA A 167 8.46 17.76 8.57
N SER A 168 9.34 17.73 7.56
CA SER A 168 10.80 17.78 7.77
C SER A 168 11.24 19.09 8.42
N ILE A 169 10.69 20.24 8.02
CA ILE A 169 10.99 21.53 8.62
C ILE A 169 10.53 21.57 10.07
N VAL A 170 9.33 21.05 10.37
CA VAL A 170 8.81 21.00 11.73
C VAL A 170 9.67 20.11 12.63
N ILE A 171 10.04 18.91 12.15
CA ILE A 171 10.92 17.99 12.90
C ILE A 171 12.29 18.63 13.13
N TRP A 172 12.85 19.27 12.10
CA TRP A 172 14.13 19.97 12.22
C TRP A 172 14.05 21.10 13.24
N ALA A 173 12.99 21.92 13.20
CA ALA A 173 12.80 23.02 14.14
C ALA A 173 12.61 22.51 15.58
N LEU A 174 11.84 21.42 15.77
CA LEU A 174 11.68 20.80 17.10
C LEU A 174 12.96 20.15 17.62
N GLY A 175 13.80 19.60 16.73
CA GLY A 175 15.12 19.06 17.13
C GLY A 175 16.15 20.13 17.40
N TYR A 176 16.05 21.29 16.77
CA TYR A 176 17.00 22.38 16.95
C TYR A 176 16.77 23.20 18.22
N TYR A 177 15.51 23.40 18.62
CA TYR A 177 15.13 24.26 19.74
C TYR A 177 15.47 23.70 21.14
N PRO A 178 15.39 22.37 21.43
CA PRO A 178 15.74 21.87 22.77
C PRO A 178 17.23 21.62 23.02
N ASP A 179 18.07 21.55 21.98
CA ASP A 179 19.46 21.10 22.14
C ASP A 179 20.46 22.20 22.49
N HIS A 180 20.07 23.48 22.56
CA HIS A 180 21.03 24.56 22.87
C HIS A 180 21.36 24.70 24.36
N ASP A 181 20.55 24.12 25.27
CA ASP A 181 20.71 24.29 26.73
C ASP A 181 21.12 23.01 27.48
N ALA A 182 21.26 21.87 26.79
CA ALA A 182 21.53 20.58 27.45
C ALA A 182 23.00 20.12 27.40
N TYR A 183 23.90 20.86 26.74
CA TYR A 183 25.31 20.51 26.61
C TYR A 183 26.29 21.63 26.99
N GLN A 184 25.91 22.55 27.88
CA GLN A 184 26.86 23.43 28.61
C GLN A 184 27.04 22.98 30.03
#